data_0027ae08ab6213e9dc976e08fa7774ba
#
_entry.id   0027ae08ab6213e9dc976e08fa7774ba
#
_cell.length_a   1.000
_cell.length_b   1.000
_cell.length_c   1.000
_cell.angle_alpha   90.00
_cell.angle_beta   90.00
_cell.angle_gamma   90.00
#
_symmetry.space_group_name_H-M   'P 1'
#
loop_
_entity.id
_entity.type
_entity.pdbx_description
1 polymer ?
#
loop_
_entity_poly.entity_id
_entity_poly.type
_entity_poly.pdbx_seq_one_letter_code
_entity_poly.pdbx_strand_id
1 'polypeptide(L)'
;MENLQSIVNVGTYPIHDLNHPGAEQVIAQAKTQLASTGACHFPGFLSSEGLAGFLQEARSLENKAHPSNNWYTPYYGKPDNAYPAGHPFNCTVHFAVRYVSRTLLPENSPLRRLFEADELL
;
A
#
# COMPACT_ATOMS: atom_id res chain seq x y z
N MET A 1 -3.12 16.44 -16.60
CA MET A 1 -3.34 15.06 -16.09
C MET A 1 -2.11 14.26 -16.39
N GLU A 2 -1.37 13.83 -15.39
CA GLU A 2 -0.26 12.93 -15.60
C GLU A 2 -0.82 11.56 -15.96
N ASN A 3 -0.35 11.04 -17.08
CA ASN A 3 -0.85 9.78 -17.63
C ASN A 3 -0.37 8.60 -16.77
N LEU A 4 -1.27 7.95 -16.02
CA LEU A 4 -0.99 6.74 -15.24
C LEU A 4 -0.84 5.47 -16.08
N GLN A 5 -1.03 5.55 -17.40
CA GLN A 5 -1.00 4.39 -18.30
C GLN A 5 0.34 3.63 -18.30
N SER A 6 1.44 4.33 -17.99
CA SER A 6 2.75 3.66 -17.83
C SER A 6 2.89 2.92 -16.49
N ILE A 7 2.09 3.30 -15.48
CA ILE A 7 2.17 2.74 -14.13
C ILE A 7 1.12 1.66 -13.92
N VAL A 8 -0.11 1.92 -14.36
CA VAL A 8 -1.27 1.05 -14.18
C VAL A 8 -1.63 0.33 -15.46
N ASN A 9 -2.05 -0.91 -15.36
CA ASN A 9 -2.60 -1.68 -16.47
C ASN A 9 -4.03 -1.22 -16.77
N VAL A 10 -4.15 -0.05 -17.39
CA VAL A 10 -5.45 0.59 -17.67
C VAL A 10 -6.33 -0.19 -18.65
N GLY A 11 -5.75 -1.10 -19.43
CA GLY A 11 -6.52 -2.01 -20.29
C GLY A 11 -7.33 -3.02 -19.49
N THR A 12 -6.83 -3.45 -18.33
CA THR A 12 -7.54 -4.35 -17.41
C THR A 12 -8.31 -3.56 -16.34
N TYR A 13 -7.75 -2.44 -15.90
CA TYR A 13 -8.29 -1.58 -14.85
C TYR A 13 -8.47 -0.15 -15.38
N PRO A 14 -9.58 0.16 -16.05
CA PRO A 14 -9.80 1.46 -16.69
C PRO A 14 -10.18 2.54 -15.66
N ILE A 15 -9.24 2.85 -14.75
CA ILE A 15 -9.43 3.80 -13.65
C ILE A 15 -9.69 5.24 -14.10
N HIS A 16 -9.32 5.57 -15.34
CA HIS A 16 -9.50 6.90 -15.95
C HIS A 16 -10.91 7.13 -16.51
N ASP A 17 -11.73 6.08 -16.62
CA ASP A 17 -13.11 6.13 -17.10
C ASP A 17 -13.98 5.15 -16.33
N LEU A 18 -14.60 5.62 -15.26
CA LEU A 18 -15.49 4.81 -14.42
C LEU A 18 -16.79 4.38 -15.12
N ASN A 19 -17.15 5.01 -16.24
CA ASN A 19 -18.30 4.60 -17.05
C ASN A 19 -17.94 3.51 -18.08
N HIS A 20 -16.67 3.17 -18.19
CA HIS A 20 -16.25 2.07 -19.04
C HIS A 20 -16.83 0.74 -18.52
N PRO A 21 -17.42 -0.13 -19.39
CA PRO A 21 -18.01 -1.38 -18.93
C PRO A 21 -17.04 -2.29 -18.13
N GLY A 22 -15.76 -2.23 -18.45
CA GLY A 22 -14.70 -2.93 -17.71
C GLY A 22 -14.52 -2.38 -16.28
N ALA A 23 -14.69 -1.07 -16.06
CA ALA A 23 -14.61 -0.49 -14.72
C ALA A 23 -15.78 -0.97 -13.85
N GLU A 24 -17.00 -0.96 -14.37
CA GLU A 24 -18.19 -1.47 -13.66
C GLU A 24 -17.99 -2.93 -13.24
N GLN A 25 -17.42 -3.75 -14.13
CA GLN A 25 -17.16 -5.16 -13.85
C GLN A 25 -16.12 -5.36 -12.74
N VAL A 26 -15.01 -4.60 -12.79
CA VAL A 26 -13.95 -4.63 -11.74
C VAL A 26 -14.54 -4.19 -10.39
N ILE A 27 -15.34 -3.12 -10.38
CA ILE A 27 -15.97 -2.61 -9.16
C ILE A 27 -16.93 -3.65 -8.56
N ALA A 28 -17.75 -4.29 -9.40
CA ALA A 28 -18.67 -5.33 -8.94
C ALA A 28 -17.94 -6.54 -8.33
N GLN A 29 -16.84 -6.98 -8.96
CA GLN A 29 -15.98 -8.04 -8.43
C GLN A 29 -15.35 -7.65 -7.09
N ALA A 30 -14.81 -6.43 -6.99
CA ALA A 30 -14.21 -5.92 -5.77
C ALA A 30 -15.21 -5.88 -4.61
N LYS A 31 -16.43 -5.38 -4.86
CA LYS A 31 -17.51 -5.37 -3.87
C LYS A 31 -17.88 -6.78 -3.40
N THR A 32 -17.92 -7.74 -4.30
CA THR A 32 -18.20 -9.15 -3.98
C THR A 32 -17.11 -9.75 -3.11
N GLN A 33 -15.82 -9.51 -3.45
CA GLN A 33 -14.70 -9.98 -2.66
C GLN A 33 -14.70 -9.34 -1.26
N LEU A 34 -14.89 -8.03 -1.16
CA LEU A 34 -14.96 -7.32 0.13
C LEU A 34 -16.09 -7.87 1.01
N ALA A 35 -17.26 -8.10 0.44
CA ALA A 35 -18.41 -8.63 1.19
C ALA A 35 -18.17 -10.07 1.71
N SER A 36 -17.43 -10.89 0.96
CA SER A 36 -17.19 -12.29 1.32
C SER A 36 -15.98 -12.52 2.22
N THR A 37 -14.92 -11.75 2.04
CA THR A 37 -13.61 -11.99 2.69
C THR A 37 -13.07 -10.81 3.49
N GLY A 38 -13.69 -9.64 3.38
CA GLY A 38 -13.20 -8.40 3.99
C GLY A 38 -12.00 -7.76 3.27
N ALA A 39 -11.58 -8.33 2.14
CA ALA A 39 -10.47 -7.82 1.34
C ALA A 39 -10.75 -8.00 -0.16
N CYS A 40 -10.11 -7.19 -0.99
CA CYS A 40 -10.08 -7.40 -2.44
C CYS A 40 -8.66 -7.35 -2.97
N HIS A 41 -8.41 -8.07 -4.05
CA HIS A 41 -7.12 -8.16 -4.72
C HIS A 41 -7.29 -7.85 -6.21
N PHE A 42 -6.38 -7.05 -6.76
CA PHE A 42 -6.35 -6.64 -8.15
C PHE A 42 -5.08 -7.20 -8.83
N PRO A 43 -5.11 -8.44 -9.33
CA PRO A 43 -3.95 -9.08 -9.96
C PRO A 43 -3.48 -8.30 -11.19
N GLY A 44 -2.17 -8.01 -11.27
CA GLY A 44 -1.62 -7.28 -12.41
C GLY A 44 -2.10 -5.84 -12.53
N PHE A 45 -2.48 -5.19 -11.42
CA PHE A 45 -2.88 -3.78 -11.40
C PHE A 45 -1.77 -2.87 -11.91
N LEU A 46 -0.54 -3.10 -11.44
CA LEU A 46 0.61 -2.40 -12.00
C LEU A 46 0.99 -2.98 -13.36
N SER A 47 1.33 -2.11 -14.30
CA SER A 47 1.97 -2.50 -15.54
C SER A 47 3.38 -3.07 -15.27
N SER A 48 3.97 -3.79 -16.21
CA SER A 48 5.35 -4.25 -16.09
C SER A 48 6.34 -3.10 -15.95
N GLU A 49 6.09 -1.99 -16.64
CA GLU A 49 6.90 -0.76 -16.57
C GLU A 49 6.74 -0.09 -15.19
N GLY A 50 5.51 0.04 -14.70
CA GLY A 50 5.22 0.59 -13.37
C GLY A 50 5.87 -0.22 -12.26
N LEU A 51 5.78 -1.54 -12.33
CA LEU A 51 6.43 -2.43 -11.37
C LEU A 51 7.96 -2.29 -11.39
N ALA A 52 8.56 -2.25 -12.58
CA ALA A 52 10.01 -2.03 -12.72
C ALA A 52 10.45 -0.68 -12.13
N GLY A 53 9.68 0.38 -12.40
CA GLY A 53 9.91 1.70 -11.84
C GLY A 53 9.85 1.72 -10.31
N PHE A 54 8.85 1.09 -9.72
CA PHE A 54 8.72 0.98 -8.26
C PHE A 54 9.87 0.21 -7.63
N LEU A 55 10.28 -0.90 -8.22
CA LEU A 55 11.41 -1.70 -7.73
C LEU A 55 12.73 -0.92 -7.81
N GLN A 56 12.96 -0.19 -8.88
CA GLN A 56 14.13 0.66 -9.03
C GLN A 56 14.16 1.78 -7.99
N GLU A 57 13.04 2.46 -7.79
CA GLU A 57 12.92 3.52 -6.79
C GLU A 57 13.14 2.96 -5.38
N ALA A 58 12.47 1.86 -5.02
CA ALA A 58 12.62 1.23 -3.71
C ALA A 58 14.08 0.87 -3.41
N ARG A 59 14.80 0.29 -4.38
CA ARG A 59 16.23 -0.04 -4.25
C ARG A 59 17.09 1.21 -4.05
N SER A 60 16.78 2.30 -4.75
CA SER A 60 17.52 3.57 -4.64
C SER A 60 17.35 4.24 -3.27
N LEU A 61 16.27 3.95 -2.59
CA LEU A 61 15.89 4.55 -1.30
C LEU A 61 16.16 3.64 -0.10
N GLU A 62 16.53 2.39 -0.32
CA GLU A 62 16.74 1.40 0.74
C GLU A 62 17.70 1.89 1.83
N ASN A 63 18.84 2.49 1.44
CA ASN A 63 19.84 3.00 2.37
C ASN A 63 19.42 4.31 3.06
N LYS A 64 18.39 4.98 2.58
CA LYS A 64 17.84 6.22 3.15
C LYS A 64 16.63 5.96 4.03
N ALA A 65 16.12 4.72 4.05
CA ALA A 65 14.99 4.34 4.84
C ALA A 65 15.31 4.37 6.33
N HIS A 66 14.47 5.03 7.10
CA HIS A 66 14.61 5.11 8.56
C HIS A 66 14.21 3.77 9.21
N PRO A 67 15.11 3.10 9.93
CA PRO A 67 14.77 1.86 10.62
C PRO A 67 13.93 2.14 11.86
N SER A 68 12.89 1.35 12.06
CA SER A 68 12.12 1.28 13.31
C SER A 68 12.14 -0.18 13.80
N ASN A 69 12.65 -0.38 15.00
CA ASN A 69 12.83 -1.70 15.60
C ASN A 69 12.34 -1.63 17.05
N ASN A 70 11.08 -1.97 17.26
CA ASN A 70 10.40 -1.80 18.53
C ASN A 70 9.57 -3.02 18.92
N TRP A 71 9.31 -3.17 20.20
CA TRP A 71 8.39 -4.12 20.77
C TRP A 71 7.17 -3.39 21.28
N TYR A 72 6.00 -3.77 20.82
CA TYR A 72 4.73 -3.20 21.24
C TYR A 72 3.76 -4.29 21.66
N THR A 73 2.87 -3.95 22.59
CA THR A 73 1.66 -4.73 22.84
C THR A 73 0.69 -4.59 21.66
N PRO A 74 -0.34 -5.43 21.51
CA PRO A 74 -1.41 -5.25 20.53
C PRO A 74 -2.07 -3.86 20.54
N TYR A 75 -1.94 -3.14 21.64
CA TYR A 75 -2.46 -1.78 21.83
C TYR A 75 -1.42 -0.67 21.59
N TYR A 76 -0.31 -1.00 20.92
CA TYR A 76 0.80 -0.07 20.66
C TYR A 76 1.43 0.57 21.92
N GLY A 77 1.22 -0.06 23.08
CA GLY A 77 1.75 0.38 24.36
C GLY A 77 2.93 -0.47 24.84
N LYS A 78 3.47 -0.10 25.98
CA LYS A 78 4.44 -0.90 26.73
C LYS A 78 3.69 -1.88 27.65
N PRO A 79 4.34 -3.00 28.07
CA PRO A 79 3.78 -3.87 29.09
C PRO A 79 3.39 -3.12 30.34
N ASP A 80 2.30 -3.53 30.98
CA ASP A 80 1.77 -2.92 32.19
C ASP A 80 1.70 -3.97 33.33
N ASN A 81 2.47 -3.75 34.39
CA ASN A 81 2.56 -4.64 35.55
C ASN A 81 1.27 -4.73 36.37
N ALA A 82 0.28 -3.86 36.12
CA ALA A 82 -1.05 -3.97 36.71
C ALA A 82 -1.83 -5.21 36.22
N TYR A 83 -1.38 -5.84 35.14
CA TYR A 83 -2.00 -7.02 34.54
C TYR A 83 -1.11 -8.25 34.65
N PRO A 84 -1.68 -9.48 34.69
CA PRO A 84 -0.91 -10.74 34.67
C PRO A 84 -0.04 -10.86 33.42
N ALA A 85 1.05 -11.61 33.50
CA ALA A 85 2.01 -11.79 32.40
C ALA A 85 1.38 -12.30 31.09
N GLY A 86 0.34 -13.14 31.16
CA GLY A 86 -0.39 -13.65 29.97
C GLY A 86 -1.50 -12.72 29.45
N HIS A 87 -1.70 -11.57 30.08
CA HIS A 87 -2.70 -10.61 29.60
C HIS A 87 -2.25 -9.95 28.29
N PRO A 88 -3.16 -9.64 27.34
CA PRO A 88 -2.79 -8.99 26.06
C PRO A 88 -1.96 -7.69 26.23
N PHE A 89 -2.14 -6.94 27.31
CA PHE A 89 -1.30 -5.79 27.63
C PHE A 89 0.15 -6.12 27.97
N ASN A 90 0.49 -7.39 28.19
CA ASN A 90 1.84 -7.84 28.47
C ASN A 90 2.41 -8.76 27.37
N CYS A 91 1.59 -9.12 26.36
CA CYS A 91 2.05 -9.85 25.19
C CYS A 91 2.63 -8.84 24.18
N THR A 92 3.95 -8.88 23.96
CA THR A 92 4.61 -7.99 23.02
C THR A 92 4.90 -8.68 21.70
N VAL A 93 4.76 -7.92 20.60
CA VAL A 93 5.13 -8.32 19.24
C VAL A 93 6.27 -7.43 18.76
N HIS A 94 7.23 -8.06 18.12
CA HIS A 94 8.36 -7.35 17.51
C HIS A 94 7.95 -6.74 16.17
N PHE A 95 8.14 -5.43 16.05
CA PHE A 95 7.97 -4.71 14.81
C PHE A 95 9.33 -4.23 14.31
N ALA A 96 9.79 -4.81 13.20
CA ALA A 96 10.98 -4.39 12.50
C ALA A 96 10.59 -3.93 11.09
N VAL A 97 10.55 -2.63 10.88
CA VAL A 97 10.16 -2.00 9.62
C VAL A 97 11.13 -0.89 9.23
N ARG A 98 11.15 -0.53 7.97
CA ARG A 98 11.87 0.63 7.47
C ARG A 98 10.89 1.57 6.79
N TYR A 99 10.96 2.85 7.12
CA TYR A 99 10.12 3.90 6.57
C TYR A 99 10.90 4.77 5.62
N VAL A 100 10.35 5.01 4.45
CA VAL A 100 10.84 6.04 3.52
C VAL A 100 9.96 7.28 3.69
N SER A 101 10.58 8.41 4.05
CA SER A 101 9.86 9.67 4.14
C SER A 101 9.37 10.11 2.74
N ARG A 102 8.15 10.64 2.67
CA ARG A 102 7.61 11.23 1.44
C ARG A 102 8.56 12.30 0.84
N THR A 103 9.27 13.02 1.69
CA THR A 103 10.23 14.06 1.27
C THR A 103 11.43 13.51 0.50
N LEU A 104 11.69 12.20 0.59
CA LEU A 104 12.74 11.52 -0.17
C LEU A 104 12.27 11.05 -1.56
N LEU A 105 10.96 11.04 -1.78
CA LEU A 105 10.38 10.68 -3.08
C LEU A 105 10.45 11.92 -4.00
N PRO A 106 11.11 11.84 -5.16
CA PRO A 106 11.14 12.94 -6.11
C PRO A 106 9.75 13.22 -6.68
N GLU A 107 9.57 14.41 -7.28
CA GLU A 107 8.27 14.77 -7.85
C GLU A 107 7.82 13.84 -8.99
N ASN A 108 8.77 13.29 -9.73
CA ASN A 108 8.52 12.32 -10.79
C ASN A 108 8.48 10.87 -10.30
N SER A 109 8.46 10.63 -8.98
CA SER A 109 8.34 9.30 -8.39
C SER A 109 7.09 8.58 -8.90
N PRO A 110 7.20 7.37 -9.48
CA PRO A 110 6.04 6.60 -9.90
C PRO A 110 5.13 6.22 -8.71
N LEU A 111 5.71 5.96 -7.54
CA LEU A 111 4.94 5.68 -6.32
C LEU A 111 4.14 6.91 -5.87
N ARG A 112 4.77 8.07 -5.85
CA ARG A 112 4.13 9.34 -5.48
C ARG A 112 3.00 9.69 -6.45
N ARG A 113 3.25 9.57 -7.76
CA ARG A 113 2.25 9.81 -8.81
C ARG A 113 1.04 8.91 -8.67
N LEU A 114 1.25 7.62 -8.39
CA LEU A 114 0.16 6.68 -8.16
C LEU A 114 -0.64 7.03 -6.90
N PHE A 115 0.04 7.34 -5.80
CA PHE A 115 -0.59 7.65 -4.52
C PHE A 115 -1.37 8.97 -4.53
N GLU A 116 -0.93 9.96 -5.31
CA GLU A 116 -1.54 11.28 -5.42
C GLU A 116 -2.53 11.37 -6.60
N ALA A 117 -2.80 10.26 -7.27
CA ALA A 117 -3.70 10.23 -8.42
C ALA A 117 -5.17 10.39 -8.00
N ASP A 118 -5.85 11.39 -8.55
CA ASP A 118 -7.27 11.66 -8.29
C ASP A 118 -8.18 10.48 -8.69
N GLU A 119 -7.75 9.69 -9.67
CA GLU A 119 -8.46 8.50 -10.16
C GLU A 119 -8.54 7.37 -9.12
N LEU A 120 -7.76 7.46 -8.04
CA LEU A 120 -7.73 6.47 -6.95
C LEU A 120 -8.33 6.99 -5.65
N LEU A 121 -8.71 8.25 -5.59
CA LEU A 121 -9.32 8.90 -4.43
C LEU A 121 -10.84 9.02 -4.61
#